data_1a4244dce86597b94481df112c09509a
#
_entry.id   1a4244dce86597b94481df112c09509a
#
_cell.length_a   1.000
_cell.length_b   1.000
_cell.length_c   1.000
_cell.angle_alpha   90.00
_cell.angle_beta   90.00
_cell.angle_gamma   90.00
#
_symmetry.space_group_name_H-M   'P 1'
#
loop_
_entity.id
_entity.type
_entity.pdbx_description
1 polymer ?
#
loop_
_entity_poly.entity_id
_entity_poly.type
_entity_poly.pdbx_seq_one_letter_code
_entity_poly.pdbx_strand_id
1 'polypeptide(L)'
;VSIIAVSNEAFAVYWGDADHVIIPPLFREMAQEILPNPPLYLWVAFNAGFREGGEFASTTVGLDSLGLMDIEIPDSSKTPEDTQEFILNLVIYLLENGPVIADGDTVGESETERIRAVYTESMFYPDKTVIQLRNEQSGSDKGNGKPKRSWFRRGRR
;
A
#
# COMPACT_ATOMS: atom_id res chain seq x y z
N VAL A 1 -11.89 -0.30 -20.60
CA VAL A 1 -12.58 -1.63 -20.50
C VAL A 1 -13.25 -1.99 -21.80
N SER A 2 -14.00 -1.08 -22.43
CA SER A 2 -14.71 -1.36 -23.70
C SER A 2 -13.77 -1.76 -24.84
N ILE A 3 -12.60 -1.13 -24.96
CA ILE A 3 -11.62 -1.44 -26.01
C ILE A 3 -11.06 -2.85 -25.83
N ILE A 4 -10.75 -3.24 -24.59
CA ILE A 4 -10.25 -4.58 -24.26
C ILE A 4 -11.34 -5.64 -24.47
N ALA A 5 -12.60 -5.31 -24.18
CA ALA A 5 -13.73 -6.21 -24.40
C ALA A 5 -13.99 -6.50 -25.89
N VAL A 6 -13.65 -5.58 -26.76
CA VAL A 6 -13.84 -5.72 -28.24
C VAL A 6 -12.63 -6.38 -28.91
N SER A 7 -11.42 -6.31 -28.28
CA SER A 7 -10.23 -6.95 -28.81
C SER A 7 -10.18 -8.44 -28.46
N ASN A 8 -10.63 -9.29 -29.39
CA ASN A 8 -10.51 -10.74 -29.24
C ASN A 8 -9.07 -11.26 -29.36
N GLU A 9 -8.11 -10.40 -29.70
CA GLU A 9 -6.72 -10.74 -29.96
C GLU A 9 -5.77 -10.31 -28.82
N ALA A 10 -6.30 -9.67 -27.76
CA ALA A 10 -5.49 -9.28 -26.63
C ALA A 10 -5.11 -10.50 -25.76
N PHE A 11 -3.81 -10.76 -25.62
CA PHE A 11 -3.29 -11.84 -24.76
C PHE A 11 -3.11 -11.40 -23.32
N ALA A 12 -2.85 -10.09 -23.09
CA ALA A 12 -2.59 -9.53 -21.78
C ALA A 12 -2.93 -8.05 -21.74
N VAL A 13 -3.21 -7.54 -20.55
CA VAL A 13 -3.30 -6.12 -20.21
C VAL A 13 -2.10 -5.79 -19.36
N TYR A 14 -1.18 -4.96 -19.88
CA TYR A 14 -0.10 -4.40 -19.08
C TYR A 14 -0.53 -3.06 -18.50
N TRP A 15 -0.53 -2.96 -17.18
CA TRP A 15 -0.80 -1.73 -16.46
C TRP A 15 0.52 -1.13 -16.00
N GLY A 16 1.04 -0.14 -16.75
CA GLY A 16 2.39 0.37 -16.58
C GLY A 16 2.66 1.03 -15.23
N ASP A 17 1.66 1.74 -14.68
CA ASP A 17 1.83 2.46 -13.42
C ASP A 17 2.01 1.51 -12.21
N ALA A 18 1.36 0.35 -12.25
CA ALA A 18 1.50 -0.68 -11.22
C ALA A 18 2.47 -1.80 -11.60
N ASP A 19 3.11 -1.71 -12.76
CA ASP A 19 4.07 -2.67 -13.30
C ASP A 19 3.57 -4.13 -13.24
N HIS A 20 2.31 -4.34 -13.60
CA HIS A 20 1.76 -5.69 -13.61
C HIS A 20 1.03 -6.06 -14.91
N VAL A 21 0.96 -7.35 -15.16
CA VAL A 21 0.29 -7.96 -16.32
C VAL A 21 -0.91 -8.76 -15.85
N ILE A 22 -2.07 -8.48 -16.44
CA ILE A 22 -3.34 -9.13 -16.09
C ILE A 22 -3.92 -9.78 -17.35
N ILE A 23 -4.46 -10.98 -17.24
CA ILE A 23 -5.17 -11.61 -18.35
C ILE A 23 -6.49 -10.86 -18.63
N PRO A 24 -6.89 -10.66 -19.89
CA PRO A 24 -8.06 -9.86 -20.24
C PRO A 24 -9.38 -10.28 -19.58
N PRO A 25 -9.70 -11.58 -19.40
CA PRO A 25 -10.89 -11.99 -18.68
C PRO A 25 -10.93 -11.49 -17.24
N LEU A 26 -9.83 -11.67 -16.50
CA LEU A 26 -9.72 -11.22 -15.10
C LEU A 26 -9.81 -9.69 -15.00
N PHE A 27 -9.13 -8.97 -15.92
CA PHE A 27 -9.21 -7.50 -15.96
C PHE A 27 -10.65 -7.02 -16.13
N ARG A 28 -11.43 -7.67 -17.03
CA ARG A 28 -12.83 -7.31 -17.24
C ARG A 28 -13.70 -7.59 -16.03
N GLU A 29 -13.54 -8.77 -15.44
CA GLU A 29 -14.27 -9.19 -14.24
C GLU A 29 -14.03 -8.20 -13.09
N MET A 30 -12.77 -7.95 -12.74
CA MET A 30 -12.41 -6.99 -11.69
C MET A 30 -12.95 -5.58 -11.99
N ALA A 31 -12.87 -5.11 -13.23
CA ALA A 31 -13.38 -3.80 -13.59
C ALA A 31 -14.92 -3.72 -13.53
N GLN A 32 -15.63 -4.81 -13.82
CA GLN A 32 -17.11 -4.84 -13.80
C GLN A 32 -17.67 -4.97 -12.38
N GLU A 33 -17.04 -5.78 -11.53
CA GLU A 33 -17.51 -6.01 -10.16
C GLU A 33 -17.28 -4.81 -9.25
N ILE A 34 -16.20 -4.06 -9.49
CA ILE A 34 -15.78 -2.99 -8.59
C ILE A 34 -16.40 -1.65 -8.97
N LEU A 35 -16.68 -1.37 -10.25
CA LEU A 35 -17.29 -0.11 -10.66
C LEU A 35 -18.70 0.09 -10.05
N PRO A 36 -19.06 1.27 -9.50
CA PRO A 36 -18.34 2.56 -9.65
C PRO A 36 -17.20 2.82 -8.67
N ASN A 37 -16.87 1.89 -7.78
CA ASN A 37 -15.75 2.06 -6.87
C ASN A 37 -14.42 2.00 -7.63
N PRO A 38 -13.36 2.65 -7.13
CA PRO A 38 -12.03 2.58 -7.73
C PRO A 38 -11.52 1.14 -7.80
N PRO A 39 -11.10 0.65 -8.98
CA PRO A 39 -10.55 -0.70 -9.11
C PRO A 39 -9.10 -0.74 -8.60
N LEU A 40 -8.94 -0.65 -7.28
CA LEU A 40 -7.66 -0.45 -6.62
C LEU A 40 -6.61 -1.49 -7.01
N TYR A 41 -6.98 -2.78 -7.05
CA TYR A 41 -6.07 -3.85 -7.46
C TYR A 41 -5.68 -3.83 -8.95
N LEU A 42 -6.34 -3.00 -9.77
CA LEU A 42 -5.91 -2.74 -11.14
C LEU A 42 -4.93 -1.57 -11.20
N TRP A 43 -5.08 -0.57 -10.32
CA TRP A 43 -4.28 0.64 -10.32
C TRP A 43 -3.01 0.52 -9.49
N VAL A 44 -3.04 -0.30 -8.45
CA VAL A 44 -1.94 -0.47 -7.49
C VAL A 44 -1.61 -1.96 -7.36
N ALA A 45 -0.36 -2.30 -7.55
CA ALA A 45 0.15 -3.62 -7.21
C ALA A 45 0.49 -3.68 -5.72
N PHE A 46 0.10 -4.78 -5.07
CA PHE A 46 0.44 -5.11 -3.69
C PHE A 46 1.37 -6.32 -3.72
N ASN A 47 2.67 -6.06 -3.66
CA ASN A 47 3.68 -7.09 -3.69
C ASN A 47 4.09 -7.46 -2.26
N ALA A 48 4.24 -8.74 -1.99
CA ALA A 48 4.67 -9.21 -0.69
C ALA A 48 5.42 -10.53 -0.77
N GLY A 49 6.29 -10.76 0.20
CA GLY A 49 7.06 -12.00 0.26
C GLY A 49 8.03 -12.04 1.42
N PHE A 50 8.63 -13.21 1.61
CA PHE A 50 9.69 -13.40 2.58
C PHE A 50 11.04 -13.03 1.98
N ARG A 51 11.84 -12.28 2.74
CA ARG A 51 13.21 -11.94 2.41
C ARG A 51 14.16 -13.09 2.80
N GLU A 52 15.41 -13.00 2.38
CA GLU A 52 16.43 -14.03 2.69
C GLU A 52 16.64 -14.25 4.19
N GLY A 53 16.41 -13.25 5.03
CA GLY A 53 16.45 -13.34 6.50
C GLY A 53 15.22 -13.97 7.15
N GLY A 54 14.16 -14.23 6.37
CA GLY A 54 12.89 -14.76 6.87
C GLY A 54 11.88 -13.69 7.28
N GLU A 55 12.24 -12.40 7.19
CA GLU A 55 11.33 -11.29 7.46
C GLU A 55 10.29 -11.19 6.34
N PHE A 56 9.04 -10.93 6.71
CA PHE A 56 7.97 -10.69 5.75
C PHE A 56 7.95 -9.21 5.36
N ALA A 57 8.10 -8.94 4.08
CA ALA A 57 8.06 -7.60 3.52
C ALA A 57 6.88 -7.41 2.58
N SER A 58 6.40 -6.17 2.49
CA SER A 58 5.34 -5.79 1.55
C SER A 58 5.63 -4.42 0.96
N THR A 59 5.23 -4.20 -0.29
CA THR A 59 5.35 -2.91 -0.97
C THR A 59 4.19 -2.68 -1.93
N THR A 60 3.81 -1.42 -2.12
CA THR A 60 2.89 -1.00 -3.17
C THR A 60 3.67 -0.48 -4.37
N VAL A 61 3.05 -0.54 -5.55
CA VAL A 61 3.54 0.11 -6.78
C VAL A 61 2.36 0.72 -7.52
N GLY A 62 2.48 2.00 -7.88
CA GLY A 62 1.46 2.71 -8.66
C GLY A 62 0.72 3.81 -7.91
N LEU A 63 0.96 4.00 -6.62
CA LEU A 63 0.36 5.10 -5.86
C LEU A 63 0.85 6.47 -6.33
N ASP A 64 2.03 6.56 -6.93
CA ASP A 64 2.59 7.78 -7.50
C ASP A 64 1.74 8.33 -8.66
N SER A 65 1.16 7.48 -9.47
CA SER A 65 0.21 7.87 -10.52
C SER A 65 -1.10 8.47 -9.98
N LEU A 66 -1.40 8.20 -8.71
CA LEU A 66 -2.56 8.74 -7.99
C LEU A 66 -2.20 9.96 -7.12
N GLY A 67 -0.97 10.48 -7.25
CA GLY A 67 -0.47 11.62 -6.48
C GLY A 67 -0.09 11.31 -5.03
N LEU A 68 0.14 10.03 -4.72
CA LEU A 68 0.56 9.54 -3.42
C LEU A 68 1.96 8.92 -3.52
N MET A 69 2.63 8.67 -2.41
CA MET A 69 3.85 7.88 -2.39
C MET A 69 3.54 6.39 -2.20
N ASP A 70 4.30 5.53 -2.86
CA ASP A 70 4.27 4.11 -2.59
C ASP A 70 4.68 3.81 -1.14
N ILE A 71 4.17 2.71 -0.59
CA ILE A 71 4.36 2.31 0.79
C ILE A 71 5.21 1.04 0.83
N GLU A 72 6.19 0.99 1.74
CA GLU A 72 7.01 -0.18 2.00
C GLU A 72 6.96 -0.58 3.47
N ILE A 73 6.85 -1.89 3.73
CA ILE A 73 7.05 -2.51 5.02
C ILE A 73 8.21 -3.49 4.86
N PRO A 74 9.44 -3.13 5.23
CA PRO A 74 10.62 -3.96 4.97
C PRO A 74 10.70 -5.19 5.90
N ASP A 75 10.09 -5.09 7.08
CA ASP A 75 10.09 -6.11 8.12
C ASP A 75 8.81 -5.97 8.94
N SER A 76 7.85 -6.84 8.68
CA SER A 76 6.58 -6.86 9.39
C SER A 76 6.64 -7.79 10.60
N SER A 77 6.23 -7.29 11.76
CA SER A 77 5.99 -8.10 12.96
C SER A 77 4.61 -8.78 12.97
N LYS A 78 3.76 -8.45 11.98
CA LYS A 78 2.42 -9.02 11.81
C LYS A 78 2.49 -10.31 10.98
N THR A 79 1.41 -11.08 10.99
CA THR A 79 1.25 -12.19 10.03
C THR A 79 1.22 -11.65 8.59
N PRO A 80 1.49 -12.48 7.57
CA PRO A 80 1.35 -12.07 6.17
C PRO A 80 -0.02 -11.49 5.85
N GLU A 81 -1.08 -12.12 6.33
CA GLU A 81 -2.47 -11.72 6.12
C GLU A 81 -2.76 -10.36 6.77
N ASP A 82 -2.39 -10.19 8.04
CA ASP A 82 -2.59 -8.93 8.76
C ASP A 82 -1.76 -7.78 8.14
N THR A 83 -0.57 -8.09 7.61
CA THR A 83 0.26 -7.10 6.92
C THR A 83 -0.40 -6.62 5.63
N GLN A 84 -0.97 -7.55 4.86
CA GLN A 84 -1.69 -7.21 3.63
C GLN A 84 -2.95 -6.39 3.92
N GLU A 85 -3.73 -6.77 4.93
CA GLU A 85 -4.90 -6.02 5.36
C GLU A 85 -4.51 -4.60 5.84
N PHE A 86 -3.45 -4.49 6.62
CA PHE A 86 -2.95 -3.21 7.12
C PHE A 86 -2.54 -2.27 5.98
N ILE A 87 -1.74 -2.74 5.01
CA ILE A 87 -1.29 -1.90 3.90
C ILE A 87 -2.45 -1.51 2.98
N LEU A 88 -3.40 -2.42 2.75
CA LEU A 88 -4.61 -2.14 1.98
C LEU A 88 -5.46 -1.05 2.64
N ASN A 89 -5.72 -1.18 3.93
CA ASN A 89 -6.48 -0.21 4.71
C ASN A 89 -5.79 1.17 4.71
N LEU A 90 -4.46 1.19 4.79
CA LEU A 90 -3.69 2.43 4.74
C LEU A 90 -3.76 3.10 3.37
N VAL A 91 -3.69 2.32 2.28
CA VAL A 91 -3.86 2.83 0.92
C VAL A 91 -5.26 3.42 0.72
N ILE A 92 -6.31 2.72 1.15
CA ILE A 92 -7.69 3.23 1.09
C ILE A 92 -7.81 4.56 1.85
N TYR A 93 -7.23 4.63 3.04
CA TYR A 93 -7.23 5.85 3.83
C TYR A 93 -6.54 7.01 3.11
N LEU A 94 -5.37 6.77 2.50
CA LEU A 94 -4.65 7.80 1.75
C LEU A 94 -5.41 8.24 0.49
N LEU A 95 -6.11 7.33 -0.17
CA LEU A 95 -6.96 7.69 -1.32
C LEU A 95 -8.15 8.58 -0.93
N GLU A 96 -8.71 8.36 0.26
CA GLU A 96 -9.85 9.14 0.78
C GLU A 96 -9.42 10.52 1.32
N ASN A 97 -8.23 10.61 1.93
CA ASN A 97 -7.79 11.79 2.67
C ASN A 97 -6.61 12.54 2.03
N GLY A 98 -6.03 11.99 0.97
CA GLY A 98 -4.84 12.53 0.32
C GLY A 98 -3.53 12.20 1.08
N PRO A 99 -2.42 12.86 0.74
CA PRO A 99 -1.08 12.60 1.30
C PRO A 99 -0.94 13.20 2.71
N VAL A 100 -1.68 12.67 3.67
CA VAL A 100 -1.78 13.20 5.04
C VAL A 100 -0.77 12.61 6.02
N ILE A 101 0.02 11.60 5.60
CA ILE A 101 1.11 11.04 6.39
C ILE A 101 2.38 11.83 6.10
N ALA A 102 2.96 12.46 7.12
CA ALA A 102 4.22 13.16 7.01
C ALA A 102 5.41 12.29 7.46
N ASP A 103 6.62 12.68 7.02
CA ASP A 103 7.84 12.04 7.52
C ASP A 103 7.94 12.15 9.04
N GLY A 104 8.21 11.03 9.70
CA GLY A 104 8.27 10.89 11.15
C GLY A 104 6.93 10.72 11.86
N ASP A 105 5.80 10.70 11.15
CA ASP A 105 4.51 10.40 11.76
C ASP A 105 4.46 8.95 12.27
N THR A 106 3.63 8.73 13.28
CA THR A 106 3.34 7.39 13.78
C THR A 106 1.98 6.94 13.26
N VAL A 107 1.96 5.80 12.61
CA VAL A 107 0.77 5.13 12.11
C VAL A 107 0.54 3.82 12.87
N GLY A 108 -0.69 3.36 12.97
CA GLY A 108 -1.03 2.10 13.64
C GLY A 108 -2.53 1.92 13.79
N GLU A 109 -2.96 0.66 13.93
CA GLU A 109 -4.36 0.29 14.11
C GLU A 109 -4.82 0.40 15.56
N SER A 110 -3.87 0.50 16.49
CA SER A 110 -4.14 0.64 17.93
C SER A 110 -3.26 1.71 18.57
N GLU A 111 -3.64 2.16 19.76
CA GLU A 111 -2.85 3.13 20.55
C GLU A 111 -1.49 2.55 21.03
N THR A 112 -1.38 1.24 21.08
CA THR A 112 -0.18 0.52 21.52
C THR A 112 0.78 0.23 20.38
N GLU A 113 0.30 0.22 19.15
CA GLU A 113 1.08 -0.04 17.96
C GLU A 113 1.77 1.25 17.51
N ARG A 114 3.09 1.20 17.40
CA ARG A 114 3.91 2.33 16.98
C ARG A 114 4.71 1.95 15.75
N ILE A 115 4.16 2.27 14.60
CA ILE A 115 4.86 2.12 13.33
C ILE A 115 5.21 3.52 12.85
N ARG A 116 6.50 3.80 12.66
CA ARG A 116 6.98 5.09 12.18
C ARG A 116 6.98 5.12 10.67
N ALA A 117 6.40 6.17 10.09
CA ALA A 117 6.50 6.49 8.69
C ALA A 117 7.80 7.27 8.45
N VAL A 118 8.63 6.82 7.53
CA VAL A 118 9.90 7.44 7.16
C VAL A 118 9.95 7.61 5.65
N TYR A 119 10.18 8.84 5.17
CA TYR A 119 10.40 9.10 3.76
C TYR A 119 11.85 8.72 3.41
N THR A 120 12.00 7.75 2.54
CA THR A 120 13.32 7.23 2.15
C THR A 120 13.31 6.70 0.72
N GLU A 121 14.50 6.45 0.18
CA GLU A 121 14.62 5.69 -1.07
C GLU A 121 14.06 4.28 -0.90
N SER A 122 13.39 3.80 -1.93
CA SER A 122 12.82 2.45 -1.96
C SER A 122 13.92 1.38 -1.86
N MET A 123 13.65 0.32 -1.11
CA MET A 123 14.53 -0.85 -1.05
C MET A 123 14.35 -1.77 -2.26
N PHE A 124 13.21 -1.67 -2.94
CA PHE A 124 12.84 -2.59 -4.03
C PHE A 124 12.91 -1.92 -5.41
N TYR A 125 12.70 -0.60 -5.46
CA TYR A 125 12.65 0.16 -6.72
C TYR A 125 13.62 1.33 -6.65
N PRO A 126 14.81 1.22 -7.26
CA PRO A 126 15.78 2.30 -7.29
C PRO A 126 15.18 3.61 -7.83
N ASP A 127 15.65 4.74 -7.33
CA ASP A 127 15.24 6.09 -7.72
C ASP A 127 13.80 6.49 -7.32
N LYS A 128 13.07 5.64 -6.59
CA LYS A 128 11.76 6.01 -6.02
C LYS A 128 11.89 6.40 -4.54
N THR A 129 11.22 7.48 -4.16
CA THR A 129 11.00 7.84 -2.75
C THR A 129 9.67 7.25 -2.28
N VAL A 130 9.68 6.58 -1.15
CA VAL A 130 8.54 5.86 -0.60
C VAL A 130 8.29 6.22 0.87
N ILE A 131 7.11 5.91 1.37
CA ILE A 131 6.81 5.88 2.81
C ILE A 131 7.19 4.50 3.34
N GLN A 132 8.33 4.42 4.01
CA GLN A 132 8.72 3.17 4.66
C GLN A 132 8.17 3.12 6.08
N LEU A 133 7.43 2.06 6.38
CA LEU A 133 6.83 1.82 7.69
C LEU A 133 7.74 0.91 8.53
N ARG A 134 8.26 1.46 9.62
CA ARG A 134 9.20 0.78 10.53
C ARG A 134 8.60 0.63 11.90
N ASN A 135 8.68 -0.58 12.46
CA ASN A 135 8.29 -0.80 13.86
C ASN A 135 9.21 0.01 14.79
N GLU A 136 8.65 0.85 15.65
CA GLU A 136 9.41 1.43 16.75
C GLU A 136 9.67 0.33 17.78
N GLN A 137 10.87 -0.24 17.74
CA GLN A 137 11.32 -1.09 18.83
C GLN A 137 11.36 -0.26 20.13
N SER A 138 10.87 -0.83 21.23
CA SER A 138 10.87 -0.23 22.55
C SER A 138 12.32 -0.10 23.06
N GLY A 139 13.04 0.91 22.57
CA GLY A 139 14.44 1.15 22.91
C GLY A 139 14.88 2.55 22.50
N SER A 140 14.83 3.49 23.47
CA SER A 140 15.55 4.75 23.53
C SER A 140 15.62 5.62 22.27
N ASP A 141 14.59 6.47 22.06
CA ASP A 141 14.89 7.85 21.70
C ASP A 141 13.86 8.82 22.30
N LYS A 142 14.36 9.80 23.06
CA LYS A 142 13.56 10.89 23.61
C LYS A 142 13.39 11.94 22.51
N GLY A 143 12.43 11.73 21.60
CA GLY A 143 12.04 12.64 20.54
C GLY A 143 10.62 13.15 20.77
N ASN A 144 10.50 14.43 20.93
CA ASN A 144 9.35 15.31 21.14
C ASN A 144 8.10 14.86 20.32
N GLY A 145 7.19 14.13 21.00
CA GLY A 145 6.01 13.52 20.35
C GLY A 145 4.93 14.55 20.00
N LYS A 146 4.62 14.68 18.74
CA LYS A 146 3.38 15.28 18.25
C LYS A 146 2.19 14.35 18.51
N PRO A 147 0.96 14.86 18.67
CA PRO A 147 -0.18 14.07 19.09
C PRO A 147 -0.56 12.99 18.07
N LYS A 148 -0.77 11.80 18.61
CA LYS A 148 -1.19 10.58 17.89
C LYS A 148 -2.51 10.80 17.15
N ARG A 149 -2.56 10.50 15.86
CA ARG A 149 -3.80 10.31 15.11
C ARG A 149 -4.10 8.82 15.05
N SER A 150 -5.12 8.38 15.81
CA SER A 150 -5.70 7.05 15.66
C SER A 150 -6.58 7.04 14.40
N TRP A 151 -6.28 6.19 13.45
CA TRP A 151 -6.89 6.15 12.12
C TRP A 151 -8.22 5.42 12.07
N PHE A 152 -8.39 4.46 12.96
CA PHE A 152 -9.53 3.57 12.93
C PHE A 152 -10.52 3.84 14.07
N ARG A 153 -11.36 4.85 13.91
CA ARG A 153 -12.66 4.87 14.58
C ARG A 153 -13.71 4.36 13.60
N ARG A 154 -13.77 3.05 13.43
CA ARG A 154 -14.89 2.42 12.75
C ARG A 154 -16.13 2.58 13.60
N GLY A 155 -16.99 3.52 13.25
CA GLY A 155 -18.37 3.53 13.73
C GLY A 155 -19.09 2.31 13.16
N ARG A 156 -19.35 1.30 13.99
CA ARG A 156 -20.39 0.32 13.70
C ARG A 156 -21.73 1.04 13.80
N ARG A 157 -22.46 1.06 12.72
CA ARG A 157 -23.92 1.06 12.72
C ARG A 157 -24.39 0.21 11.56
#